data_36586d922b582b97492080487dec6419
#
_entry.id   36586d922b582b97492080487dec6419
#
_cell.length_a   1.000
_cell.length_b   1.000
_cell.length_c   1.000
_cell.angle_alpha   90.00
_cell.angle_beta   90.00
_cell.angle_gamma   90.00
#
_symmetry.space_group_name_H-M   'P 1'
#
loop_
_entity.id
_entity.type
_entity.pdbx_description
1 polymer ?
#
loop_
_entity_poly.entity_id
_entity_poly.type
_entity_poly.pdbx_seq_one_letter_code
_entity_poly.pdbx_strand_id
1 'polypeptide(L)'
;MTFFVNGKTFDHCIENLDKVLQRCEEKHLVLNWEKCHFMVREGIVLGHLVFEQGIEVDKAKIEAIEQLPPPVNIRGIRSFLGHAGFYHHFIKDFFHIVRPLTNLLAKDVPFEFDDACLKSFEILKKALITAPIIQPPDWSLPFEIMCDASDYAMGNFGTNKR
;
A
#
# COMPACT_ATOMS: atom_id res chain seq x y z
N MET A 1 -2.42 -12.37 -13.17
CA MET A 1 -3.10 -13.00 -12.03
C MET A 1 -2.04 -13.46 -11.04
N THR A 2 -2.20 -13.16 -9.75
CA THR A 2 -1.23 -13.53 -8.70
C THR A 2 -1.95 -14.38 -7.68
N PHE A 3 -1.38 -15.53 -7.32
CA PHE A 3 -1.89 -16.38 -6.25
C PHE A 3 -1.00 -16.21 -5.03
N PHE A 4 -1.62 -16.11 -3.88
CA PHE A 4 -0.96 -16.10 -2.59
C PHE A 4 -1.49 -17.27 -1.77
N VAL A 5 -0.59 -18.18 -1.40
CA VAL A 5 -0.95 -19.41 -0.69
C VAL A 5 -0.31 -19.39 0.69
N ASN A 6 -1.11 -19.55 1.73
CA ASN A 6 -0.65 -19.62 3.11
C ASN A 6 -1.36 -20.75 3.86
N GLY A 7 -0.87 -21.08 5.04
CA GLY A 7 -1.47 -22.06 5.94
C GLY A 7 -1.01 -21.87 7.37
N LYS A 8 -1.81 -22.34 8.34
CA LYS A 8 -1.46 -22.27 9.78
C LYS A 8 -0.27 -23.19 10.14
N THR A 9 -0.08 -24.24 9.38
CA THR A 9 1.03 -25.18 9.48
C THR A 9 1.63 -25.40 8.11
N PHE A 10 2.83 -25.94 8.05
CA PHE A 10 3.48 -26.29 6.80
C PHE A 10 2.63 -27.26 5.95
N ASP A 11 2.12 -28.32 6.56
CA ASP A 11 1.30 -29.32 5.87
C ASP A 11 0.02 -28.69 5.29
N HIS A 12 -0.65 -27.83 6.08
CA HIS A 12 -1.83 -27.10 5.60
C HIS A 12 -1.49 -26.12 4.46
N CYS A 13 -0.30 -25.55 4.46
CA CYS A 13 0.16 -24.71 3.35
C CYS A 13 0.33 -25.54 2.06
N ILE A 14 0.92 -26.74 2.18
CA ILE A 14 1.09 -27.68 1.05
C ILE A 14 -0.26 -28.14 0.50
N GLU A 15 -1.21 -28.48 1.37
CA GLU A 15 -2.58 -28.86 0.95
C GLU A 15 -3.27 -27.72 0.17
N ASN A 16 -3.11 -26.49 0.64
CA ASN A 16 -3.68 -25.34 -0.03
C ASN A 16 -2.99 -25.04 -1.37
N LEU A 17 -1.66 -25.24 -1.42
CA LEU A 17 -0.90 -25.12 -2.67
C LEU A 17 -1.37 -26.15 -3.70
N ASP A 18 -1.54 -27.40 -3.29
CA ASP A 18 -2.02 -28.48 -4.16
C ASP A 18 -3.38 -28.13 -4.78
N LYS A 19 -4.34 -27.65 -3.98
CA LYS A 19 -5.65 -27.19 -4.47
C LYS A 19 -5.53 -26.06 -5.52
N VAL A 20 -4.60 -25.12 -5.31
CA VAL A 20 -4.38 -24.01 -6.25
C VAL A 20 -3.78 -24.54 -7.54
N LEU A 21 -2.79 -25.44 -7.47
CA LEU A 21 -2.14 -26.03 -8.64
C LEU A 21 -3.12 -26.88 -9.45
N GLN A 22 -3.93 -27.72 -8.80
CA GLN A 22 -5.01 -28.47 -9.45
C GLN A 22 -5.97 -27.54 -10.18
N ARG A 23 -6.35 -26.42 -9.56
CA ARG A 23 -7.23 -25.45 -10.21
C ARG A 23 -6.57 -24.76 -11.39
N CYS A 24 -5.26 -24.49 -11.33
CA CYS A 24 -4.51 -23.96 -12.47
C CYS A 24 -4.50 -24.96 -13.64
N GLU A 25 -4.31 -26.24 -13.35
CA GLU A 25 -4.32 -27.31 -14.35
C GLU A 25 -5.71 -27.44 -15.01
N GLU A 26 -6.78 -27.54 -14.24
CA GLU A 26 -8.17 -27.58 -14.73
C GLU A 26 -8.53 -26.40 -15.64
N LYS A 27 -7.97 -25.23 -15.40
CA LYS A 27 -8.23 -24.02 -16.14
C LYS A 27 -7.16 -23.71 -17.20
N HIS A 28 -6.22 -24.62 -17.43
CA HIS A 28 -5.11 -24.47 -18.37
C HIS A 28 -4.32 -23.16 -18.16
N LEU A 29 -4.12 -22.76 -16.88
CA LEU A 29 -3.35 -21.58 -16.52
C LEU A 29 -1.86 -21.92 -16.47
N VAL A 30 -1.06 -21.18 -17.22
CA VAL A 30 0.40 -21.31 -17.18
C VAL A 30 0.96 -20.36 -16.12
N LEU A 31 1.70 -20.90 -15.17
CA LEU A 31 2.39 -20.13 -14.14
C LEU A 31 3.75 -19.65 -14.67
N ASN A 32 4.06 -18.39 -14.42
CA ASN A 32 5.40 -17.88 -14.68
C ASN A 32 6.33 -18.27 -13.51
N TRP A 33 7.12 -19.32 -13.71
CA TRP A 33 8.00 -19.89 -12.69
C TRP A 33 9.04 -18.90 -12.16
N GLU A 34 9.53 -17.96 -12.98
CA GLU A 34 10.50 -16.92 -12.59
C GLU A 34 9.92 -15.95 -11.54
N LYS A 35 8.57 -15.84 -11.50
CA LYS A 35 7.84 -15.01 -10.54
C LYS A 35 7.20 -15.81 -9.41
N CYS A 36 7.45 -17.12 -9.38
CA CYS A 36 6.97 -17.98 -8.30
C CYS A 36 8.01 -18.06 -7.18
N HIS A 37 7.57 -17.72 -5.97
CA HIS A 37 8.39 -17.81 -4.77
C HIS A 37 7.73 -18.78 -3.82
N PHE A 38 8.45 -19.85 -3.48
CA PHE A 38 7.96 -20.91 -2.59
C PHE A 38 8.70 -20.85 -1.26
N MET A 39 7.98 -21.11 -0.15
CA MET A 39 8.54 -21.24 1.20
C MET A 39 9.37 -20.04 1.65
N VAL A 40 8.97 -18.85 1.24
CA VAL A 40 9.61 -17.61 1.67
C VAL A 40 8.97 -17.11 2.97
N ARG A 41 9.78 -16.54 3.87
CA ARG A 41 9.30 -15.93 5.11
C ARG A 41 8.74 -14.54 4.89
N GLU A 42 9.18 -13.88 3.82
CA GLU A 42 8.74 -12.57 3.39
C GLU A 42 8.76 -12.49 1.87
N GLY A 43 7.95 -11.62 1.31
CA GLY A 43 7.90 -11.43 -0.14
C GLY A 43 7.14 -10.19 -0.54
N ILE A 44 7.47 -9.66 -1.72
CA ILE A 44 6.75 -8.52 -2.30
C ILE A 44 5.49 -9.02 -2.98
N VAL A 45 4.34 -8.63 -2.40
CA VAL A 45 3.00 -8.97 -2.91
C VAL A 45 2.29 -7.69 -3.27
N LEU A 46 1.95 -7.54 -4.55
CA LEU A 46 1.25 -6.35 -5.07
C LEU A 46 1.92 -5.03 -4.63
N GLY A 47 3.26 -4.99 -4.60
CA GLY A 47 4.02 -3.79 -4.24
C GLY A 47 4.13 -3.50 -2.74
N HIS A 48 3.77 -4.45 -1.88
CA HIS A 48 3.96 -4.39 -0.43
C HIS A 48 4.87 -5.53 0.01
N LEU A 49 5.75 -5.28 0.96
CA LEU A 49 6.50 -6.33 1.65
C LEU A 49 5.57 -6.96 2.69
N VAL A 50 5.28 -8.24 2.49
CA VAL A 50 4.41 -9.04 3.39
C VAL A 50 5.28 -10.03 4.14
N PHE A 51 5.14 -10.10 5.46
CA PHE A 51 5.87 -10.98 6.37
C PHE A 51 5.04 -11.28 7.62
N GLU A 52 5.58 -12.08 8.53
CA GLU A 52 4.83 -12.57 9.70
C GLU A 52 4.26 -11.45 10.58
N GLN A 53 5.01 -10.36 10.78
CA GLN A 53 4.60 -9.24 11.63
C GLN A 53 3.61 -8.29 10.94
N GLY A 54 3.41 -8.41 9.64
CA GLY A 54 2.45 -7.57 8.93
C GLY A 54 2.84 -7.18 7.51
N ILE A 55 2.47 -5.98 7.14
CA ILE A 55 2.68 -5.42 5.82
C ILE A 55 3.47 -4.11 5.94
N GLU A 56 4.51 -3.99 5.13
CA GLU A 56 5.38 -2.82 5.05
C GLU A 56 5.42 -2.28 3.61
N VAL A 57 5.82 -1.03 3.46
CA VAL A 57 6.08 -0.43 2.15
C VAL A 57 7.32 -1.08 1.51
N ASP A 58 7.27 -1.27 0.20
CA ASP A 58 8.42 -1.78 -0.56
C ASP A 58 9.59 -0.77 -0.51
N LYS A 59 10.71 -1.19 0.07
CA LYS A 59 11.91 -0.34 0.27
C LYS A 59 12.47 0.22 -1.04
N ALA A 60 12.47 -0.57 -2.11
CA ALA A 60 12.94 -0.10 -3.41
C ALA A 60 12.06 1.03 -3.97
N LYS A 61 10.74 0.99 -3.67
CA LYS A 61 9.81 2.08 -4.01
C LYS A 61 10.07 3.32 -3.18
N ILE A 62 10.35 3.15 -1.89
CA ILE A 62 10.64 4.27 -0.99
C ILE A 62 11.93 4.97 -1.38
N GLU A 63 13.00 4.24 -1.67
CA GLU A 63 14.27 4.81 -2.15
C GLU A 63 14.05 5.65 -3.42
N ALA A 64 13.26 5.15 -4.37
CA ALA A 64 12.93 5.90 -5.58
C ALA A 64 12.15 7.18 -5.27
N ILE A 65 11.19 7.15 -4.32
CA ILE A 65 10.42 8.33 -3.90
C ILE A 65 11.31 9.33 -3.15
N GLU A 66 12.23 8.85 -2.31
CA GLU A 66 13.16 9.70 -1.55
C GLU A 66 14.04 10.55 -2.46
N GLN A 67 14.46 10.01 -3.60
CA GLN A 67 15.29 10.71 -4.56
C GLN A 67 14.52 11.65 -5.50
N LEU A 68 13.17 11.64 -5.49
CA LEU A 68 12.39 12.51 -6.36
C LEU A 68 12.56 13.99 -5.98
N PRO A 69 12.89 14.86 -6.94
CA PRO A 69 12.88 16.30 -6.74
C PRO A 69 11.42 16.82 -6.67
N PRO A 70 11.20 18.04 -6.15
CA PRO A 70 9.90 18.67 -6.20
C PRO A 70 9.34 18.72 -7.64
N PRO A 71 8.05 18.41 -7.83
CA PRO A 71 7.44 18.39 -9.15
C PRO A 71 7.41 19.79 -9.79
N VAL A 72 7.83 19.89 -11.04
CA VAL A 72 7.86 21.14 -11.82
C VAL A 72 6.68 21.27 -12.80
N ASN A 73 5.79 20.29 -12.85
CA ASN A 73 4.61 20.28 -13.72
C ASN A 73 3.53 19.31 -13.21
N ILE A 74 2.33 19.41 -13.78
CA ILE A 74 1.17 18.57 -13.45
C ILE A 74 1.47 17.07 -13.61
N ARG A 75 2.27 16.67 -14.62
CA ARG A 75 2.63 15.28 -14.85
C ARG A 75 3.48 14.73 -13.69
N GLY A 76 4.43 15.53 -13.20
CA GLY A 76 5.26 15.20 -12.04
C GLY A 76 4.41 15.01 -10.78
N ILE A 77 3.42 15.90 -10.55
CA ILE A 77 2.48 15.75 -9.42
C ILE A 77 1.66 14.47 -9.56
N ARG A 78 1.08 14.18 -10.72
CA ARG A 78 0.33 12.93 -10.93
C ARG A 78 1.17 11.69 -10.70
N SER A 79 2.42 11.68 -11.14
CA SER A 79 3.35 10.57 -10.91
C SER A 79 3.63 10.40 -9.43
N PHE A 80 3.97 11.48 -8.73
CA PHE A 80 4.23 11.44 -7.28
C PHE A 80 3.00 10.99 -6.50
N LEU A 81 1.83 11.57 -6.77
CA LEU A 81 0.58 11.21 -6.10
C LEU A 81 0.13 9.78 -6.42
N GLY A 82 0.47 9.24 -7.60
CA GLY A 82 0.25 7.83 -7.91
C GLY A 82 1.05 6.91 -6.99
N HIS A 83 2.29 7.25 -6.69
CA HIS A 83 3.12 6.50 -5.74
C HIS A 83 2.65 6.71 -4.30
N ALA A 84 2.46 7.95 -3.87
CA ALA A 84 2.04 8.27 -2.50
C ALA A 84 0.63 7.74 -2.20
N GLY A 85 -0.30 7.84 -3.15
CA GLY A 85 -1.67 7.36 -3.02
C GLY A 85 -1.77 5.84 -2.91
N PHE A 86 -0.85 5.11 -3.54
CA PHE A 86 -0.78 3.66 -3.41
C PHE A 86 -0.50 3.23 -1.96
N TYR A 87 0.29 4.02 -1.23
CA TYR A 87 0.66 3.78 0.16
C TYR A 87 -0.12 4.65 1.17
N HIS A 88 -1.27 5.22 0.78
CA HIS A 88 -2.03 6.14 1.63
C HIS A 88 -2.43 5.55 2.99
N HIS A 89 -2.68 4.25 3.08
CA HIS A 89 -3.00 3.57 4.34
C HIS A 89 -1.89 3.64 5.40
N PHE A 90 -0.65 3.87 4.99
CA PHE A 90 0.49 4.03 5.88
C PHE A 90 0.67 5.46 6.39
N ILE A 91 -0.09 6.42 5.87
CA ILE A 91 0.06 7.85 6.14
C ILE A 91 -1.18 8.37 6.87
N LYS A 92 -0.99 8.75 8.12
CA LYS A 92 -2.04 9.42 8.88
C LYS A 92 -2.41 10.74 8.22
N ASP A 93 -3.72 11.05 8.19
CA ASP A 93 -4.28 12.29 7.63
C ASP A 93 -3.91 12.55 6.16
N PHE A 94 -3.66 11.48 5.38
CA PHE A 94 -3.22 11.57 3.99
C PHE A 94 -4.03 12.54 3.15
N PHE A 95 -5.37 12.46 3.18
CA PHE A 95 -6.26 13.29 2.36
C PHE A 95 -6.17 14.77 2.71
N HIS A 96 -5.89 15.11 3.97
CA HIS A 96 -5.67 16.49 4.39
C HIS A 96 -4.32 17.01 3.89
N ILE A 97 -3.27 16.22 4.04
CA ILE A 97 -1.91 16.58 3.63
C ILE A 97 -1.81 16.73 2.12
N VAL A 98 -2.47 15.87 1.34
CA VAL A 98 -2.37 15.83 -0.13
C VAL A 98 -3.14 16.97 -0.82
N ARG A 99 -4.04 17.64 -0.12
CA ARG A 99 -4.98 18.63 -0.68
C ARG A 99 -4.33 19.76 -1.50
N PRO A 100 -3.23 20.42 -1.05
CA PRO A 100 -2.57 21.45 -1.87
C PRO A 100 -2.10 20.91 -3.23
N LEU A 101 -1.55 19.70 -3.26
CA LEU A 101 -1.07 19.05 -4.48
C LEU A 101 -2.21 18.62 -5.41
N THR A 102 -3.30 18.12 -4.86
CA THR A 102 -4.48 17.72 -5.66
C THR A 102 -5.20 18.91 -6.27
N ASN A 103 -5.22 20.07 -5.61
CA ASN A 103 -5.81 21.29 -6.14
C ASN A 103 -5.13 21.71 -7.46
N LEU A 104 -3.83 21.47 -7.61
CA LEU A 104 -3.10 21.76 -8.87
C LEU A 104 -3.49 20.83 -10.03
N LEU A 105 -4.23 19.74 -9.75
CA LEU A 105 -4.74 18.84 -10.79
C LEU A 105 -6.12 19.24 -11.30
N ALA A 106 -6.77 20.24 -10.66
CA ALA A 106 -8.08 20.68 -11.07
C ALA A 106 -8.02 21.35 -12.46
N LYS A 107 -9.13 21.22 -13.19
CA LYS A 107 -9.24 21.83 -14.52
C LYS A 107 -9.20 23.35 -14.40
N ASP A 108 -8.50 23.99 -15.34
CA ASP A 108 -8.39 25.47 -15.45
C ASP A 108 -7.67 26.16 -14.27
N VAL A 109 -6.94 25.41 -13.44
CA VAL A 109 -6.06 25.99 -12.41
C VAL A 109 -4.65 26.14 -12.96
N PRO A 110 -4.05 27.35 -12.91
CA PRO A 110 -2.66 27.54 -13.29
C PRO A 110 -1.73 26.71 -12.39
N PHE A 111 -0.66 26.19 -12.97
CA PHE A 111 0.32 25.43 -12.21
C PHE A 111 1.24 26.38 -11.44
N GLU A 112 0.97 26.55 -10.15
CA GLU A 112 1.80 27.32 -9.21
C GLU A 112 2.19 26.41 -8.04
N PHE A 113 3.44 25.93 -8.04
CA PHE A 113 3.96 25.06 -6.97
C PHE A 113 4.49 25.95 -5.84
N ASP A 114 3.59 26.33 -4.94
CA ASP A 114 3.84 27.22 -3.81
C ASP A 114 4.45 26.50 -2.59
N ASP A 115 4.72 27.25 -1.52
CA ASP A 115 5.27 26.73 -0.27
C ASP A 115 4.36 25.71 0.40
N ALA A 116 3.02 25.81 0.23
CA ALA A 116 2.07 24.84 0.75
C ALA A 116 2.19 23.51 0.02
N CYS A 117 2.37 23.54 -1.30
CA CYS A 117 2.63 22.38 -2.12
C CYS A 117 3.97 21.71 -1.77
N LEU A 118 5.03 22.51 -1.60
CA LEU A 118 6.35 22.03 -1.21
C LEU A 118 6.29 21.32 0.17
N LYS A 119 5.66 21.96 1.14
CA LYS A 119 5.48 21.40 2.48
C LYS A 119 4.69 20.09 2.46
N SER A 120 3.60 20.02 1.69
CA SER A 120 2.83 18.78 1.53
C SER A 120 3.65 17.67 0.89
N PHE A 121 4.45 17.98 -0.14
CA PHE A 121 5.36 17.05 -0.79
C PHE A 121 6.39 16.49 0.18
N GLU A 122 7.05 17.33 0.98
CA GLU A 122 8.05 16.92 1.96
C GLU A 122 7.44 16.08 3.09
N ILE A 123 6.26 16.45 3.61
CA ILE A 123 5.56 15.68 4.64
C ILE A 123 5.22 14.28 4.11
N LEU A 124 4.68 14.17 2.90
CA LEU A 124 4.35 12.87 2.29
C LEU A 124 5.59 12.01 2.06
N LYS A 125 6.68 12.58 1.55
CA LYS A 125 7.97 11.87 1.42
C LYS A 125 8.44 11.33 2.76
N LYS A 126 8.50 12.18 3.78
CA LYS A 126 8.93 11.80 5.12
C LYS A 126 8.03 10.72 5.71
N ALA A 127 6.71 10.85 5.58
CA ALA A 127 5.76 9.87 6.09
C ALA A 127 5.92 8.49 5.43
N LEU A 128 6.27 8.42 4.13
CA LEU A 128 6.55 7.18 3.43
C LEU A 128 7.86 6.53 3.89
N ILE A 129 8.92 7.33 4.09
CA ILE A 129 10.23 6.85 4.57
C ILE A 129 10.13 6.28 5.98
N THR A 130 9.27 6.88 6.82
CA THR A 130 9.04 6.47 8.21
C THR A 130 7.75 5.67 8.40
N ALA A 131 7.24 5.07 7.32
CA ALA A 131 5.98 4.36 7.35
C ALA A 131 6.00 3.21 8.38
N PRO A 132 4.96 3.10 9.22
CA PRO A 132 4.87 2.02 10.20
C PRO A 132 4.55 0.69 9.53
N ILE A 133 4.85 -0.42 10.21
CA ILE A 133 4.35 -1.74 9.82
C ILE A 133 2.86 -1.80 10.17
N ILE A 134 2.02 -2.12 9.18
CA ILE A 134 0.60 -2.40 9.40
C ILE A 134 0.47 -3.86 9.84
N GLN A 135 0.12 -4.06 11.10
CA GLN A 135 -0.09 -5.39 11.67
C GLN A 135 -1.50 -5.91 11.34
N PRO A 136 -1.64 -7.21 11.06
CA PRO A 136 -2.98 -7.80 10.96
C PRO A 136 -3.67 -7.76 12.32
N PRO A 137 -4.99 -7.63 12.37
CA PRO A 137 -5.73 -7.75 13.62
C PRO A 137 -5.64 -9.18 14.16
N ASP A 138 -5.64 -9.32 15.48
CA ASP A 138 -5.78 -10.63 16.13
C ASP A 138 -7.25 -11.02 16.11
N TRP A 139 -7.61 -11.92 15.20
CA TRP A 139 -8.99 -12.40 15.02
C TRP A 139 -9.52 -13.25 16.18
N SER A 140 -8.69 -13.64 17.15
CA SER A 140 -9.10 -14.31 18.36
C SER A 140 -9.62 -13.38 19.45
N LEU A 141 -9.32 -12.07 19.31
CA LEU A 141 -9.73 -11.02 20.24
C LEU A 141 -10.99 -10.30 19.76
N PRO A 142 -11.76 -9.69 20.68
CA PRO A 142 -12.86 -8.82 20.31
C PRO A 142 -12.39 -7.71 19.37
N PHE A 143 -13.19 -7.43 18.35
CA PHE A 143 -12.87 -6.50 17.30
C PHE A 143 -13.90 -5.36 17.27
N GLU A 144 -13.43 -4.12 17.31
CA GLU A 144 -14.29 -2.93 17.19
C GLU A 144 -13.98 -2.25 15.86
N ILE A 145 -15.02 -1.92 15.11
CA ILE A 145 -14.92 -1.10 13.91
C ILE A 145 -15.35 0.31 14.28
N MET A 146 -14.45 1.26 14.08
CA MET A 146 -14.75 2.68 14.24
C MET A 146 -14.88 3.29 12.85
N CYS A 147 -16.01 3.98 12.62
CA CYS A 147 -16.24 4.74 11.39
C CYS A 147 -16.20 6.22 11.72
N ASP A 148 -15.38 6.96 10.99
CA ASP A 148 -15.35 8.41 11.02
C ASP A 148 -15.73 8.96 9.65
N ALA A 149 -16.66 9.91 9.64
CA ALA A 149 -17.12 10.55 8.42
C ALA A 149 -16.98 12.07 8.56
N SER A 150 -16.35 12.68 7.57
CA SER A 150 -16.32 14.13 7.40
C SER A 150 -16.95 14.52 6.07
N ASP A 151 -17.17 15.83 5.86
CA ASP A 151 -17.69 16.34 4.57
C ASP A 151 -16.79 16.01 3.37
N TYR A 152 -15.58 15.52 3.62
CA TYR A 152 -14.57 15.27 2.59
C TYR A 152 -14.19 13.80 2.43
N ALA A 153 -14.32 12.99 3.47
CA ALA A 153 -13.90 11.58 3.43
C ALA A 153 -14.62 10.76 4.51
N MET A 154 -14.79 9.47 4.25
CA MET A 154 -15.23 8.48 5.22
C MET A 154 -14.05 7.53 5.50
N GLY A 155 -13.64 7.44 6.75
CA GLY A 155 -12.59 6.56 7.24
C GLY A 155 -13.16 5.45 8.12
N ASN A 156 -12.71 4.21 7.91
CA ASN A 156 -13.04 3.07 8.77
C ASN A 156 -11.76 2.53 9.38
N PHE A 157 -11.76 2.32 10.68
CA PHE A 157 -10.64 1.71 11.41
C PHE A 157 -11.14 0.46 12.13
N GLY A 158 -10.40 -0.63 11.98
CA GLY A 158 -10.56 -1.80 12.83
C GLY A 158 -9.46 -1.83 13.89
N THR A 159 -9.80 -2.07 15.14
CA THR A 159 -8.83 -2.23 16.24
C THR A 159 -9.25 -3.36 17.15
N ASN A 160 -8.25 -4.10 17.65
CA ASN A 160 -8.49 -5.06 18.72
C ASN A 160 -8.64 -4.32 20.05
N LYS A 161 -9.63 -4.73 20.82
CA LYS A 161 -9.79 -4.25 22.18
C LYS A 161 -8.68 -4.88 23.03
N ARG A 162 -7.81 -4.05 23.61
CA ARG A 162 -6.82 -4.47 24.62
C ARG A 162 -7.45 -4.50 26.00
#